data_f8c12d226ea4ed635cb42ab4f885d46f
#
_entry.id   f8c12d226ea4ed635cb42ab4f885d46f
#
_cell.length_a   1.000
_cell.length_b   1.000
_cell.length_c   1.000
_cell.angle_alpha   90.00
_cell.angle_beta   90.00
_cell.angle_gamma   90.00
#
_symmetry.space_group_name_H-M   'P 1'
#
loop_
_entity.id
_entity.type
_entity.pdbx_description
1 polymer ?
#
loop_
_entity_poly.entity_id
_entity_poly.type
_entity_poly.pdbx_seq_one_letter_code
_entity_poly.pdbx_strand_id
1 'polypeptide(L)'
;QLIAVTQLTSTSQEQMQQAQLLAVTLEESVLHYAQCTEKAGLAGVVCSALEAKNIHQATSDTFMCLTPGIRPSGTEVGDQKRVVTPALAKEIGSNAIVVGRPITQVSQPYETYLAIKNEWNGVV
;
A
#
# COMPACT_ATOMS: atom_id res chain seq x y z
N GLN A 1 13.83 6.56 9.64
CA GLN A 1 13.25 5.22 9.83
C GLN A 1 13.49 4.36 8.59
N LEU A 2 13.72 3.07 8.81
CA LEU A 2 13.91 2.09 7.74
C LEU A 2 12.67 1.19 7.68
N ILE A 3 12.17 0.97 6.46
CA ILE A 3 11.03 0.08 6.21
C ILE A 3 11.37 -0.88 5.07
N ALA A 4 10.73 -2.03 5.03
CA ALA A 4 10.93 -3.05 4.00
C ALA A 4 9.72 -3.13 3.07
N VAL A 5 9.90 -3.73 1.90
CA VAL A 5 8.80 -4.04 0.98
C VAL A 5 8.38 -5.49 1.17
N THR A 6 7.08 -5.73 1.27
CA THR A 6 6.54 -7.11 1.34
C THR A 6 6.44 -7.73 -0.06
N GLN A 7 5.40 -7.39 -0.80
CA GLN A 7 5.23 -7.73 -2.21
C GLN A 7 4.76 -6.48 -2.96
N LEU A 8 5.18 -6.30 -4.19
CA LEU A 8 4.75 -5.15 -4.99
C LEU A 8 3.23 -5.18 -5.20
N THR A 9 2.58 -4.01 -5.15
CA THR A 9 1.13 -3.91 -5.36
C THR A 9 0.69 -4.29 -6.77
N SER A 10 1.61 -4.31 -7.73
CA SER A 10 1.39 -4.81 -9.10
C SER A 10 1.51 -6.34 -9.23
N THR A 11 1.96 -7.04 -8.19
CA THR A 11 2.16 -8.49 -8.21
C THR A 11 0.87 -9.22 -7.82
N SER A 12 0.38 -10.10 -8.70
CA SER A 12 -0.71 -11.03 -8.37
C SER A 12 -0.18 -12.27 -7.65
N GLN A 13 -1.07 -13.02 -7.00
CA GLN A 13 -0.71 -14.29 -6.35
C GLN A 13 -0.09 -15.27 -7.35
N GLU A 14 -0.69 -15.39 -8.53
CA GLU A 14 -0.18 -16.28 -9.58
C GLU A 14 1.24 -15.89 -10.01
N GLN A 15 1.48 -14.61 -10.26
CA GLN A 15 2.81 -14.10 -10.62
C GLN A 15 3.84 -14.36 -9.51
N MET A 16 3.46 -14.13 -8.26
CA MET A 16 4.34 -14.41 -7.12
C MET A 16 4.70 -15.89 -7.06
N GLN A 17 3.71 -16.78 -7.14
CA GLN A 17 3.92 -18.22 -7.06
C GLN A 17 4.82 -18.73 -8.19
N GLN A 18 4.60 -18.27 -9.40
CA GLN A 18 5.38 -18.69 -10.57
C GLN A 18 6.80 -18.11 -10.58
N ALA A 19 6.93 -16.80 -10.38
CA ALA A 19 8.22 -16.11 -10.50
C ALA A 19 9.13 -16.34 -9.28
N GLN A 20 8.56 -16.47 -8.09
CA GLN A 20 9.31 -16.63 -6.84
C GLN A 20 9.36 -18.09 -6.35
N LEU A 21 8.71 -19.00 -7.06
CA LEU A 21 8.63 -20.42 -6.71
C LEU A 21 8.06 -20.66 -5.30
N LEU A 22 7.04 -19.89 -4.94
CA LEU A 22 6.36 -19.98 -3.65
C LEU A 22 5.05 -20.75 -3.79
N ALA A 23 4.78 -21.65 -2.86
CA ALA A 23 3.53 -22.44 -2.80
C ALA A 23 2.47 -21.82 -1.88
N VAL A 24 2.75 -20.66 -1.28
CA VAL A 24 1.86 -19.97 -0.34
C VAL A 24 0.98 -18.95 -1.04
N THR A 25 -0.05 -18.46 -0.35
CA THR A 25 -0.87 -17.36 -0.86
C THR A 25 -0.10 -16.04 -0.80
N LEU A 26 -0.55 -15.05 -1.57
CA LEU A 26 0.00 -13.70 -1.51
C LEU A 26 -0.12 -13.11 -0.10
N GLU A 27 -1.26 -13.30 0.55
CA GLU A 27 -1.48 -12.83 1.92
C GLU A 27 -0.51 -13.48 2.91
N GLU A 28 -0.33 -14.79 2.85
CA GLU A 28 0.62 -15.49 3.71
C GLU A 28 2.05 -14.97 3.54
N SER A 29 2.48 -14.73 2.30
CA SER A 29 3.79 -14.16 2.01
C SER A 29 3.94 -12.75 2.60
N VAL A 30 2.95 -11.89 2.39
CA VAL A 30 2.95 -10.52 2.90
C VAL A 30 3.03 -10.48 4.44
N LEU A 31 2.21 -11.26 5.12
CA LEU A 31 2.21 -11.32 6.58
C LEU A 31 3.52 -11.88 7.12
N HIS A 32 4.08 -12.89 6.47
CA HIS A 32 5.36 -13.47 6.85
C HIS A 32 6.49 -12.42 6.75
N TYR A 33 6.60 -11.71 5.64
CA TYR A 33 7.60 -10.65 5.49
C TYR A 33 7.41 -9.51 6.48
N ALA A 34 6.16 -9.12 6.76
CA ALA A 34 5.88 -8.09 7.76
C ALA A 34 6.36 -8.50 9.16
N GLN A 35 6.10 -9.75 9.56
CA GLN A 35 6.56 -10.28 10.85
C GLN A 35 8.08 -10.38 10.91
N CYS A 36 8.74 -10.83 9.84
CA CYS A 36 10.20 -10.86 9.76
C CYS A 36 10.80 -9.47 9.87
N THR A 37 10.19 -8.48 9.23
CA THR A 37 10.60 -7.08 9.27
C THR A 37 10.49 -6.50 10.69
N GLU A 38 9.38 -6.78 11.37
CA GLU A 38 9.20 -6.35 12.76
C GLU A 38 10.26 -6.99 13.67
N LYS A 39 10.49 -8.28 13.55
CA LYS A 39 11.51 -8.99 14.33
C LYS A 39 12.92 -8.45 14.07
N ALA A 40 13.20 -7.98 12.87
CA ALA A 40 14.48 -7.35 12.52
C ALA A 40 14.63 -5.93 13.06
N GLY A 41 13.59 -5.36 13.68
CA GLY A 41 13.62 -4.05 14.31
C GLY A 41 13.35 -2.88 13.35
N LEU A 42 12.84 -3.13 12.14
CA LEU A 42 12.46 -2.07 11.21
C LEU A 42 11.14 -1.43 11.62
N ALA A 43 10.90 -0.19 11.16
CA ALA A 43 9.75 0.62 11.59
C ALA A 43 8.43 0.21 10.92
N GLY A 44 8.48 -0.48 9.79
CA GLY A 44 7.27 -0.85 9.05
C GLY A 44 7.55 -1.46 7.70
N VAL A 45 6.51 -1.55 6.90
CA VAL A 45 6.56 -2.12 5.55
C VAL A 45 5.84 -1.25 4.54
N VAL A 46 6.27 -1.37 3.28
CA VAL A 46 5.50 -0.97 2.10
C VAL A 46 4.60 -2.16 1.73
N CYS A 47 3.31 -1.94 1.64
CA CYS A 47 2.31 -2.99 1.38
C CYS A 47 1.09 -2.40 0.67
N SER A 48 0.17 -3.24 0.22
CA SER A 48 -1.14 -2.77 -0.23
C SER A 48 -1.97 -2.26 0.95
N ALA A 49 -2.77 -1.21 0.72
CA ALA A 49 -3.73 -0.75 1.72
C ALA A 49 -4.71 -1.85 2.14
N LEU A 50 -5.05 -2.77 1.22
CA LEU A 50 -5.92 -3.92 1.49
C LEU A 50 -5.31 -4.90 2.52
N GLU A 51 -4.01 -4.86 2.73
CA GLU A 51 -3.28 -5.74 3.65
C GLU A 51 -3.01 -5.09 5.01
N ALA A 52 -3.17 -3.77 5.11
CA ALA A 52 -2.76 -3.00 6.29
C ALA A 52 -3.37 -3.52 7.60
N LYS A 53 -4.67 -3.78 7.61
CA LYS A 53 -5.37 -4.28 8.79
C LYS A 53 -4.79 -5.60 9.29
N ASN A 54 -4.59 -6.56 8.39
CA ASN A 54 -4.05 -7.88 8.73
C ASN A 54 -2.59 -7.79 9.19
N ILE A 55 -1.81 -6.90 8.58
CA ILE A 55 -0.43 -6.62 9.00
C ILE A 55 -0.41 -6.06 10.42
N HIS A 56 -1.26 -5.08 10.75
CA HIS A 56 -1.35 -4.53 12.10
C HIS A 56 -1.74 -5.61 13.12
N GLN A 57 -2.66 -6.50 12.78
CA GLN A 57 -3.05 -7.62 13.65
C GLN A 57 -1.91 -8.62 13.86
N ALA A 58 -1.08 -8.84 12.85
CA ALA A 58 0.06 -9.77 12.91
C ALA A 58 1.31 -9.16 13.55
N THR A 59 1.38 -7.84 13.67
CA THR A 59 2.52 -7.09 14.20
C THR A 59 2.08 -6.23 15.39
N SER A 60 1.82 -4.95 15.16
CA SER A 60 1.28 -4.01 16.15
C SER A 60 0.63 -2.81 15.47
N ASP A 61 -0.18 -2.06 16.21
CA ASP A 61 -0.83 -0.85 15.69
C ASP A 61 0.15 0.28 15.36
N THR A 62 1.34 0.25 15.96
CA THR A 62 2.41 1.23 15.73
C THR A 62 3.35 0.84 14.60
N PHE A 63 3.25 -0.36 14.06
CA PHE A 63 4.04 -0.81 12.92
C PHE A 63 3.53 -0.13 11.65
N MET A 64 4.38 0.62 10.95
CA MET A 64 3.96 1.47 9.84
C MET A 64 3.58 0.66 8.60
N CYS A 65 2.39 0.92 8.06
CA CYS A 65 1.98 0.48 6.73
C CYS A 65 1.98 1.70 5.79
N LEU A 66 3.01 1.78 4.94
CA LEU A 66 3.11 2.78 3.87
C LEU A 66 2.58 2.16 2.59
N THR A 67 1.53 2.74 2.01
CA THR A 67 0.78 2.05 0.96
C THR A 67 0.77 2.83 -0.37
N PRO A 68 1.45 2.31 -1.40
CA PRO A 68 1.28 2.75 -2.79
C PRO A 68 0.03 2.11 -3.40
N GLY A 69 -0.16 2.28 -4.70
CA GLY A 69 -1.34 1.77 -5.39
C GLY A 69 -2.59 2.58 -5.11
N ILE A 70 -2.41 3.85 -4.80
CA ILE A 70 -3.50 4.79 -4.48
C ILE A 70 -3.95 5.48 -5.78
N ARG A 71 -5.27 5.44 -6.01
CA ARG A 71 -5.88 6.07 -7.20
C ARG A 71 -7.13 6.83 -6.78
N PRO A 72 -7.18 8.16 -6.97
CA PRO A 72 -8.42 8.90 -6.81
C PRO A 72 -9.52 8.35 -7.74
N SER A 73 -10.77 8.50 -7.34
CA SER A 73 -11.93 8.08 -8.15
C SER A 73 -11.86 8.70 -9.55
N GLY A 74 -12.11 7.89 -10.59
CA GLY A 74 -12.08 8.32 -11.99
C GLY A 74 -10.70 8.31 -12.65
N THR A 75 -9.64 7.90 -11.93
CA THR A 75 -8.30 7.76 -12.49
C THR A 75 -8.07 6.36 -13.08
N GLU A 76 -7.19 6.27 -14.08
CA GLU A 76 -6.79 4.99 -14.64
C GLU A 76 -5.96 4.18 -13.64
N VAL A 77 -6.21 2.87 -13.58
CA VAL A 77 -5.52 1.94 -12.69
C VAL A 77 -4.07 1.67 -13.15
N GLY A 78 -3.82 1.66 -14.47
CA GLY A 78 -2.51 1.36 -15.04
C GLY A 78 -2.10 -0.09 -14.78
N ASP A 79 -0.85 -0.29 -14.33
CA ASP A 79 -0.29 -1.60 -13.98
C ASP A 79 -0.60 -2.04 -12.54
N GLN A 80 -1.19 -1.17 -11.72
CA GLN A 80 -1.57 -1.49 -10.35
C GLN A 80 -2.78 -2.42 -10.33
N LYS A 81 -2.71 -3.49 -9.55
CA LYS A 81 -3.75 -4.52 -9.47
C LYS A 81 -4.53 -4.50 -8.16
N ARG A 82 -4.00 -3.83 -7.14
CA ARG A 82 -4.59 -3.76 -5.79
C ARG A 82 -4.70 -2.30 -5.38
N VAL A 83 -5.58 -1.56 -6.06
CA VAL A 83 -5.74 -0.11 -5.90
C VAL A 83 -6.90 0.24 -4.98
N VAL A 84 -6.73 1.33 -4.24
CA VAL A 84 -7.77 1.92 -3.38
C VAL A 84 -7.72 3.45 -3.49
N THR A 85 -8.80 4.11 -3.09
CA THR A 85 -8.83 5.57 -2.98
C THR A 85 -8.09 6.06 -1.73
N PRO A 86 -7.66 7.32 -1.67
CA PRO A 86 -7.04 7.88 -0.46
C PRO A 86 -7.89 7.72 0.80
N ALA A 87 -9.18 8.05 0.73
CA ALA A 87 -10.10 7.93 1.86
C ALA A 87 -10.22 6.49 2.35
N LEU A 88 -10.42 5.55 1.42
CA LEU A 88 -10.53 4.13 1.77
C LEU A 88 -9.23 3.60 2.36
N ALA A 89 -8.06 3.97 1.81
CA ALA A 89 -6.78 3.54 2.35
C ALA A 89 -6.64 3.91 3.83
N LYS A 90 -7.02 5.13 4.20
CA LYS A 90 -7.00 5.57 5.59
C LYS A 90 -7.97 4.79 6.45
N GLU A 91 -9.20 4.60 5.98
CA GLU A 91 -10.25 3.88 6.70
C GLU A 91 -9.84 2.43 7.02
N ILE A 92 -9.18 1.75 6.09
CA ILE A 92 -8.79 0.34 6.25
C ILE A 92 -7.41 0.14 6.88
N GLY A 93 -6.74 1.22 7.33
CA GLY A 93 -5.60 1.12 8.23
C GLY A 93 -4.24 1.56 7.71
N SER A 94 -4.15 2.16 6.51
CA SER A 94 -2.89 2.75 6.05
C SER A 94 -2.44 3.87 6.98
N ASN A 95 -1.17 3.87 7.36
CA ASN A 95 -0.57 4.92 8.16
C ASN A 95 -0.12 6.12 7.30
N ALA A 96 0.29 5.83 6.07
CA ALA A 96 0.69 6.83 5.09
C ALA A 96 0.47 6.27 3.68
N ILE A 97 0.35 7.14 2.69
CA ILE A 97 0.14 6.75 1.30
C ILE A 97 1.23 7.31 0.39
N VAL A 98 1.50 6.58 -0.70
CA VAL A 98 2.37 7.04 -1.78
C VAL A 98 1.53 7.22 -3.02
N VAL A 99 1.57 8.42 -3.60
CA VAL A 99 0.85 8.73 -4.83
C VAL A 99 1.84 9.29 -5.85
N GLY A 100 1.99 8.61 -6.97
CA GLY A 100 2.91 8.98 -8.04
C GLY A 100 2.19 9.51 -9.26
N ARG A 101 1.93 8.65 -10.22
CA ARG A 101 1.38 9.00 -11.54
C ARG A 101 0.10 9.84 -11.52
N PRO A 102 -0.86 9.63 -10.61
CA PRO A 102 -2.04 10.51 -10.53
C PRO A 102 -1.70 11.98 -10.30
N ILE A 103 -0.54 12.28 -9.73
CA ILE A 103 -0.05 13.64 -9.54
C ILE A 103 0.88 14.06 -10.68
N THR A 104 1.81 13.17 -11.09
CA THR A 104 2.90 13.54 -12.00
C THR A 104 2.48 13.55 -13.48
N GLN A 105 1.40 12.86 -13.84
CA GLN A 105 0.95 12.70 -15.23
C GLN A 105 -0.33 13.49 -15.55
N VAL A 106 -0.57 14.58 -14.82
CA VAL A 106 -1.73 15.46 -15.05
C VAL A 106 -1.26 16.88 -15.37
N SER A 107 -2.16 17.68 -15.99
CA SER A 107 -1.85 19.05 -16.35
C SER A 107 -1.73 20.00 -15.16
N GLN A 108 -2.36 19.66 -14.03
CA GLN A 108 -2.37 20.48 -12.81
C GLN A 108 -1.97 19.64 -11.59
N PRO A 109 -0.68 19.29 -11.45
CA PRO A 109 -0.22 18.39 -10.40
C PRO A 109 -0.44 18.93 -8.97
N TYR A 110 -0.31 20.23 -8.78
CA TYR A 110 -0.54 20.85 -7.47
C TYR A 110 -2.00 20.74 -7.01
N GLU A 111 -2.93 21.04 -7.92
CA GLU A 111 -4.37 20.92 -7.64
C GLU A 111 -4.74 19.47 -7.30
N THR A 112 -4.20 18.51 -8.06
CA THR A 112 -4.42 17.09 -7.82
C THR A 112 -3.83 16.65 -6.47
N TYR A 113 -2.64 17.11 -6.13
CA TYR A 113 -2.04 16.85 -4.82
C TYR A 113 -2.94 17.36 -3.69
N LEU A 114 -3.45 18.59 -3.79
CA LEU A 114 -4.34 19.15 -2.77
C LEU A 114 -5.63 18.36 -2.64
N ALA A 115 -6.22 17.95 -3.75
CA ALA A 115 -7.44 17.13 -3.74
C ALA A 115 -7.20 15.78 -3.02
N ILE A 116 -6.10 15.11 -3.32
CA ILE A 116 -5.72 13.84 -2.70
C ILE A 116 -5.45 14.03 -1.20
N LYS A 117 -4.72 15.09 -0.83
CA LYS A 117 -4.45 15.42 0.56
C LYS A 117 -5.74 15.68 1.35
N ASN A 118 -6.68 16.40 0.76
CA ASN A 118 -7.97 16.68 1.38
C ASN A 118 -8.79 15.42 1.54
N GLU A 119 -8.83 14.58 0.52
CA GLU A 119 -9.52 13.29 0.59
C GLU A 119 -8.92 12.39 1.70
N TRP A 120 -7.59 12.30 1.77
CA TRP A 120 -6.92 11.55 2.83
C TRP A 120 -7.24 12.08 4.23
N ASN A 121 -7.35 13.39 4.36
CA ASN A 121 -7.64 14.03 5.66
C ASN A 121 -9.14 14.11 5.98
N GLY A 122 -10.02 13.66 5.08
CA GLY A 122 -11.46 13.75 5.26
C GLY A 122 -11.99 15.19 5.19
N VAL A 123 -11.30 16.05 4.46
CA VAL A 123 -11.71 17.45 4.22
C VAL A 123 -12.47 17.50 2.90
N VAL A 124 -13.67 18.01 2.97
CA VAL A 124 -14.55 18.15 1.78
C VAL A 124 -14.25 19.43 1.01
#